data_cbdd90a7c136c6fe016d9816551de8cb
#
_entry.id   cbdd90a7c136c6fe016d9816551de8cb
#
_cell.length_a   1.000
_cell.length_b   1.000
_cell.length_c   1.000
_cell.angle_alpha   90.00
_cell.angle_beta   90.00
_cell.angle_gamma   90.00
#
_symmetry.space_group_name_H-M   'P 1'
#
loop_
_entity.id
_entity.type
_entity.pdbx_description
1 polymer ?
#
loop_
_entity_poly.entity_id
_entity_poly.type
_entity_poly.pdbx_seq_one_letter_code
_entity_poly.pdbx_strand_id
1 'polypeptide(L)'
;MTDAAEKPQDARIKALLKGSVDLHIHSGPSLMPRKIDHVEAVRQADEAGFAAILLKDHYYPTMPLATILETHISKGVKVLGAIVLNNPLGSINPSAVDYALKQGARVVWMPTAHANNHLDHYKTDAKFDSKFPVATQKTLAPAPLSLLGPDGKISDEVKAILDLVAAADAVVSGGHHHVSELLPFYEEAKARGVKRLLLNHPTYVNECSLQDVRHLASLGVKMEHSICMFVPSTFLLFDADHLKAVIEAAGIENTLFGSDLGQNNNPTPVEGFEQIIAMLIDAGFSDAEIRSMTAGNAADLAGLTPAAN
;
A
#
# COMPACT_ATOMS: atom_id res chain seq x y z
N MET A 1 -22.02 -30.75 -20.02
CA MET A 1 -21.77 -29.63 -19.08
C MET A 1 -22.04 -28.37 -19.87
N THR A 2 -23.15 -27.72 -19.63
CA THR A 2 -23.51 -26.46 -20.30
C THR A 2 -22.63 -25.37 -19.68
N ASP A 3 -21.70 -24.81 -20.48
CA ASP A 3 -21.01 -23.59 -20.17
C ASP A 3 -22.09 -22.53 -19.88
N ALA A 4 -22.23 -22.15 -18.61
CA ALA A 4 -23.10 -21.04 -18.26
C ALA A 4 -22.44 -19.79 -18.85
N ALA A 5 -23.13 -19.11 -19.77
CA ALA A 5 -22.63 -17.89 -20.38
C ALA A 5 -22.25 -16.91 -19.25
N GLU A 6 -21.01 -16.43 -19.29
CA GLU A 6 -20.46 -15.46 -18.32
C GLU A 6 -21.36 -14.22 -18.29
N LYS A 7 -21.69 -13.73 -17.09
CA LYS A 7 -22.52 -12.53 -16.99
C LYS A 7 -21.79 -11.33 -17.58
N PRO A 8 -22.47 -10.41 -18.27
CA PRO A 8 -21.81 -9.24 -18.89
C PRO A 8 -20.98 -8.41 -17.91
N GLN A 9 -21.41 -8.33 -16.65
CA GLN A 9 -20.67 -7.62 -15.59
C GLN A 9 -19.36 -8.32 -15.23
N ASP A 10 -19.35 -9.66 -15.16
CA ASP A 10 -18.14 -10.43 -14.85
C ASP A 10 -17.09 -10.28 -15.94
N ALA A 11 -17.50 -10.27 -17.21
CA ALA A 11 -16.62 -10.00 -18.34
C ALA A 11 -16.04 -8.58 -18.31
N ARG A 12 -16.84 -7.58 -17.89
CA ARG A 12 -16.38 -6.19 -17.72
C ARG A 12 -15.36 -6.08 -16.59
N ILE A 13 -15.62 -6.72 -15.44
CA ILE A 13 -14.67 -6.75 -14.31
C ILE A 13 -13.35 -7.35 -14.74
N LYS A 14 -13.34 -8.52 -15.38
CA LYS A 14 -12.14 -9.16 -15.89
C LYS A 14 -11.37 -8.30 -16.89
N ALA A 15 -12.08 -7.58 -17.75
CA ALA A 15 -11.45 -6.66 -18.68
C ALA A 15 -10.77 -5.49 -17.96
N LEU A 16 -11.39 -4.94 -16.92
CA LEU A 16 -10.85 -3.84 -16.11
C LEU A 16 -9.72 -4.29 -15.18
N LEU A 17 -9.73 -5.55 -14.76
CA LEU A 17 -8.69 -6.14 -13.91
C LEU A 17 -7.33 -6.24 -14.63
N LYS A 18 -7.35 -6.46 -15.95
CA LYS A 18 -6.11 -6.55 -16.75
C LYS A 18 -5.32 -5.24 -16.72
N GLY A 19 -4.04 -5.35 -16.40
CA GLY A 19 -3.14 -4.21 -16.27
C GLY A 19 -3.17 -3.56 -14.88
N SER A 20 -3.95 -4.06 -13.92
CA SER A 20 -3.95 -3.56 -12.55
C SER A 20 -2.56 -3.59 -11.93
N VAL A 21 -2.32 -2.65 -11.02
CA VAL A 21 -1.07 -2.53 -10.26
C VAL A 21 -1.41 -2.49 -8.77
N ASP A 22 -0.95 -3.50 -8.04
CA ASP A 22 -1.14 -3.57 -6.58
C ASP A 22 0.19 -3.28 -5.87
N LEU A 23 0.29 -2.11 -5.26
CA LEU A 23 1.49 -1.70 -4.52
C LEU A 23 1.47 -2.10 -3.04
N HIS A 24 0.54 -2.97 -2.62
CA HIS A 24 0.35 -3.29 -1.22
C HIS A 24 -0.18 -4.72 -0.99
N ILE A 25 0.68 -5.73 -1.21
CA ILE A 25 0.32 -7.14 -0.99
C ILE A 25 1.02 -7.69 0.24
N HIS A 26 0.28 -8.42 1.06
CA HIS A 26 0.77 -9.20 2.18
C HIS A 26 0.73 -10.70 1.88
N SER A 27 1.85 -11.29 1.49
CA SER A 27 1.98 -12.73 1.27
C SER A 27 3.04 -13.35 2.19
N GLY A 28 3.12 -14.67 2.23
CA GLY A 28 4.06 -15.40 3.08
C GLY A 28 5.31 -15.89 2.34
N PRO A 29 6.36 -16.32 3.09
CA PRO A 29 6.39 -16.43 4.55
C PRO A 29 6.42 -15.08 5.30
N SER A 30 5.79 -15.02 6.46
CA SER A 30 5.78 -13.85 7.36
C SER A 30 5.58 -14.31 8.81
N LEU A 31 5.95 -13.44 9.77
CA LEU A 31 5.60 -13.68 11.18
C LEU A 31 4.09 -13.63 11.43
N MET A 32 3.36 -12.85 10.62
CA MET A 32 1.90 -12.84 10.62
C MET A 32 1.38 -13.94 9.69
N PRO A 33 0.34 -14.69 10.07
CA PRO A 33 -0.25 -15.73 9.22
C PRO A 33 -0.73 -15.15 7.88
N ARG A 34 -0.42 -15.83 6.78
CA ARG A 34 -0.80 -15.44 5.43
C ARG A 34 -1.59 -16.55 4.74
N LYS A 35 -2.60 -16.16 3.94
CA LYS A 35 -3.45 -17.08 3.16
C LYS A 35 -2.70 -17.64 1.98
N ILE A 36 -1.87 -16.82 1.34
CA ILE A 36 -1.07 -17.18 0.15
C ILE A 36 0.40 -16.90 0.40
N ASP A 37 1.26 -17.67 -0.25
CA ASP A 37 2.68 -17.38 -0.29
C ASP A 37 3.06 -16.43 -1.45
N HIS A 38 4.32 -16.02 -1.49
CA HIS A 38 4.80 -15.09 -2.51
C HIS A 38 4.75 -15.68 -3.92
N VAL A 39 4.93 -17.00 -4.09
CA VAL A 39 4.86 -17.67 -5.38
C VAL A 39 3.41 -17.69 -5.87
N GLU A 40 2.48 -18.01 -4.98
CA GLU A 40 1.05 -17.96 -5.29
C GLU A 40 0.58 -16.55 -5.64
N ALA A 41 1.04 -15.54 -4.90
CA ALA A 41 0.71 -14.14 -5.20
C ALA A 41 1.13 -13.75 -6.62
N VAL A 42 2.35 -14.09 -7.03
CA VAL A 42 2.85 -13.85 -8.40
C VAL A 42 2.03 -14.61 -9.44
N ARG A 43 1.74 -15.91 -9.21
CA ARG A 43 0.97 -16.71 -10.15
C ARG A 43 -0.45 -16.22 -10.35
N GLN A 44 -1.14 -15.88 -9.26
CA GLN A 44 -2.50 -15.31 -9.33
C GLN A 44 -2.51 -13.96 -10.06
N ALA A 45 -1.51 -13.11 -9.82
CA ALA A 45 -1.39 -11.82 -10.53
C ALA A 45 -1.10 -12.00 -12.03
N ASP A 46 -0.23 -12.96 -12.40
CA ASP A 46 0.01 -13.32 -13.81
C ASP A 46 -1.26 -13.83 -14.50
N GLU A 47 -1.99 -14.75 -13.86
CA GLU A 47 -3.23 -15.34 -14.39
C GLU A 47 -4.33 -14.28 -14.56
N ALA A 48 -4.41 -13.31 -13.64
CA ALA A 48 -5.34 -12.19 -13.70
C ALA A 48 -4.91 -11.09 -14.69
N GLY A 49 -3.65 -11.14 -15.16
CA GLY A 49 -3.10 -10.17 -16.11
C GLY A 49 -2.71 -8.83 -15.47
N PHE A 50 -2.30 -8.82 -14.21
CA PHE A 50 -1.76 -7.63 -13.56
C PHE A 50 -0.47 -7.16 -14.24
N ALA A 51 -0.27 -5.85 -14.27
CA ALA A 51 0.99 -5.27 -14.78
C ALA A 51 2.10 -5.35 -13.72
N ALA A 52 1.78 -5.14 -12.46
CA ALA A 52 2.75 -5.22 -11.37
C ALA A 52 2.10 -5.53 -10.03
N ILE A 53 2.89 -6.15 -9.15
CA ILE A 53 2.59 -6.31 -7.73
C ILE A 53 3.80 -5.91 -6.90
N LEU A 54 3.55 -5.40 -5.69
CA LEU A 54 4.59 -5.09 -4.72
C LEU A 54 4.39 -5.93 -3.46
N LEU A 55 5.42 -6.70 -3.11
CA LEU A 55 5.44 -7.50 -1.90
C LEU A 55 5.84 -6.62 -0.71
N LYS A 56 4.99 -6.55 0.30
CA LYS A 56 5.24 -5.81 1.55
C LYS A 56 5.26 -6.75 2.73
N ASP A 57 6.31 -6.66 3.56
CA ASP A 57 6.34 -7.29 4.87
C ASP A 57 6.78 -6.30 5.95
N HIS A 58 6.23 -6.45 7.16
CA HIS A 58 6.52 -5.55 8.27
C HIS A 58 7.86 -5.84 8.96
N TYR A 59 8.50 -6.99 8.67
CA TYR A 59 9.59 -7.53 9.47
C TYR A 59 10.88 -7.76 8.68
N TYR A 60 10.83 -7.76 7.34
CA TYR A 60 12.00 -7.95 6.49
C TYR A 60 11.85 -7.23 5.13
N PRO A 61 12.97 -6.87 4.46
CA PRO A 61 12.94 -6.23 3.15
C PRO A 61 12.69 -7.28 2.06
N THR A 62 11.86 -6.94 1.07
CA THR A 62 11.37 -7.91 0.08
C THR A 62 12.06 -7.84 -1.28
N MET A 63 13.00 -6.92 -1.50
CA MET A 63 13.65 -6.73 -2.81
C MET A 63 14.36 -7.96 -3.37
N PRO A 64 15.22 -8.67 -2.59
CA PRO A 64 15.90 -9.86 -3.11
C PRO A 64 14.91 -10.94 -3.53
N LEU A 65 13.83 -11.11 -2.75
CA LEU A 65 12.77 -12.06 -3.04
C LEU A 65 12.00 -11.66 -4.30
N ALA A 66 11.64 -10.38 -4.43
CA ALA A 66 10.96 -9.86 -5.62
C ALA A 66 11.76 -10.12 -6.90
N THR A 67 13.08 -9.89 -6.87
CA THR A 67 13.98 -10.17 -7.99
C THR A 67 13.98 -11.66 -8.39
N ILE A 68 14.06 -12.57 -7.41
CA ILE A 68 14.02 -14.00 -7.65
C ILE A 68 12.69 -14.43 -8.25
N LEU A 69 11.59 -13.95 -7.69
CA LEU A 69 10.23 -14.26 -8.16
C LEU A 69 9.96 -13.72 -9.56
N GLU A 70 10.38 -12.48 -9.85
CA GLU A 70 10.26 -11.92 -11.20
C GLU A 70 11.05 -12.74 -12.21
N THR A 71 12.28 -13.17 -11.87
CA THR A 71 13.17 -13.87 -12.78
C THR A 71 12.73 -15.31 -13.06
N HIS A 72 12.21 -16.02 -12.06
CA HIS A 72 12.02 -17.45 -12.13
C HIS A 72 10.57 -17.93 -12.08
N ILE A 73 9.64 -17.09 -11.63
CA ILE A 73 8.23 -17.47 -11.42
C ILE A 73 7.30 -16.67 -12.30
N SER A 74 7.49 -15.34 -12.40
CA SER A 74 6.63 -14.46 -13.20
C SER A 74 6.64 -14.84 -14.68
N LYS A 75 5.48 -14.72 -15.33
CA LYS A 75 5.30 -14.87 -16.78
C LYS A 75 5.11 -13.52 -17.48
N GLY A 76 5.00 -12.43 -16.74
CA GLY A 76 4.81 -11.09 -17.28
C GLY A 76 4.57 -10.01 -16.25
N VAL A 77 4.07 -10.37 -15.07
CA VAL A 77 3.84 -9.40 -13.99
C VAL A 77 5.17 -8.90 -13.43
N LYS A 78 5.34 -7.59 -13.29
CA LYS A 78 6.46 -6.98 -12.56
C LYS A 78 6.32 -7.27 -11.07
N VAL A 79 7.41 -7.74 -10.43
CA VAL A 79 7.43 -8.00 -8.99
C VAL A 79 8.33 -6.98 -8.32
N LEU A 80 7.74 -6.11 -7.53
CA LEU A 80 8.43 -5.02 -6.84
C LEU A 80 8.70 -5.39 -5.38
N GLY A 81 9.80 -4.89 -4.85
CA GLY A 81 10.17 -5.04 -3.45
C GLY A 81 10.17 -3.72 -2.69
N ALA A 82 10.15 -3.83 -1.38
CA ALA A 82 10.04 -2.70 -0.46
C ALA A 82 10.79 -2.91 0.84
N ILE A 83 10.96 -1.82 1.58
CA ILE A 83 11.42 -1.81 2.97
C ILE A 83 10.41 -1.08 3.84
N VAL A 84 10.15 -1.60 5.05
CA VAL A 84 9.26 -0.99 6.06
C VAL A 84 10.06 -0.72 7.33
N LEU A 85 10.17 0.53 7.77
CA LEU A 85 11.10 0.97 8.81
C LEU A 85 10.61 0.70 10.23
N ASN A 86 10.18 -0.54 10.48
CA ASN A 86 9.83 -1.04 11.80
C ASN A 86 11.07 -1.48 12.60
N ASN A 87 10.91 -1.76 13.91
CA ASN A 87 12.03 -2.13 14.79
C ASN A 87 12.90 -3.29 14.28
N PRO A 88 12.36 -4.37 13.66
CA PRO A 88 13.20 -5.46 13.15
C PRO A 88 14.24 -5.04 12.11
N LEU A 89 14.00 -3.94 11.40
CA LEU A 89 14.92 -3.38 10.40
C LEU A 89 15.82 -2.26 10.95
N GLY A 90 15.89 -2.12 12.28
CA GLY A 90 16.64 -1.07 12.94
C GLY A 90 15.93 0.28 13.00
N SER A 91 14.58 0.25 12.93
CA SER A 91 13.73 1.45 13.08
C SER A 91 13.93 2.46 11.94
N ILE A 92 13.88 3.76 12.20
CA ILE A 92 14.15 4.83 11.22
C ILE A 92 15.64 4.87 10.96
N ASN A 93 16.10 4.05 10.02
CA ASN A 93 17.52 3.78 9.77
C ASN A 93 17.95 4.16 8.34
N PRO A 94 18.63 5.30 8.15
CA PRO A 94 19.08 5.73 6.82
C PRO A 94 20.01 4.73 6.13
N SER A 95 20.88 4.01 6.88
CA SER A 95 21.74 3.01 6.28
C SER A 95 20.97 1.83 5.69
N ALA A 96 19.92 1.35 6.38
CA ALA A 96 19.07 0.30 5.85
C ALA A 96 18.34 0.75 4.56
N VAL A 97 17.91 2.01 4.50
CA VAL A 97 17.25 2.59 3.32
C VAL A 97 18.24 2.71 2.16
N ASP A 98 19.46 3.19 2.39
CA ASP A 98 20.49 3.31 1.35
C ASP A 98 20.76 1.96 0.67
N TYR A 99 20.96 0.91 1.46
CA TYR A 99 21.16 -0.45 0.93
C TYR A 99 19.90 -1.00 0.23
N ALA A 100 18.71 -0.75 0.79
CA ALA A 100 17.45 -1.20 0.19
C ALA A 100 17.24 -0.57 -1.19
N LEU A 101 17.45 0.74 -1.32
CA LEU A 101 17.31 1.46 -2.58
C LEU A 101 18.31 0.97 -3.64
N LYS A 102 19.57 0.70 -3.26
CA LYS A 102 20.58 0.12 -4.13
C LYS A 102 20.25 -1.32 -4.57
N GLN A 103 19.43 -2.04 -3.80
CA GLN A 103 18.91 -3.36 -4.14
C GLN A 103 17.57 -3.30 -4.90
N GLY A 104 17.09 -2.10 -5.26
CA GLY A 104 15.89 -1.93 -6.06
C GLY A 104 14.60 -1.80 -5.27
N ALA A 105 14.65 -1.39 -3.99
CA ALA A 105 13.44 -1.05 -3.25
C ALA A 105 12.66 0.02 -4.01
N ARG A 106 11.40 -0.29 -4.35
CA ARG A 106 10.54 0.68 -5.03
C ARG A 106 9.83 1.59 -4.07
N VAL A 107 9.43 1.07 -2.91
CA VAL A 107 8.75 1.83 -1.86
C VAL A 107 9.51 1.72 -0.55
N VAL A 108 9.72 2.86 0.10
CA VAL A 108 10.19 2.98 1.47
C VAL A 108 8.99 3.40 2.32
N TRP A 109 8.50 2.48 3.16
CA TRP A 109 7.50 2.81 4.17
C TRP A 109 8.17 3.32 5.44
N MET A 110 7.75 4.49 5.90
CA MET A 110 7.98 4.91 7.28
C MET A 110 7.32 3.91 8.23
N PRO A 111 7.62 3.93 9.54
CA PRO A 111 7.12 2.94 10.50
C PRO A 111 5.62 2.70 10.37
N THR A 112 5.22 1.42 10.38
CA THR A 112 3.84 0.95 10.32
C THR A 112 3.41 0.39 11.68
N ALA A 113 3.49 -0.91 11.89
CA ALA A 113 3.08 -1.57 13.13
C ALA A 113 3.83 -1.06 14.40
N HIS A 114 4.96 -0.38 14.23
CA HIS A 114 5.73 0.20 15.35
C HIS A 114 5.70 1.73 15.39
N ALA A 115 4.87 2.39 14.58
CA ALA A 115 4.58 3.81 14.74
C ALA A 115 3.88 4.07 16.09
N ASN A 116 4.20 5.18 16.75
CA ASN A 116 3.54 5.59 18.00
C ASN A 116 2.02 5.50 17.89
N ASN A 117 1.48 6.12 16.87
CA ASN A 117 0.05 6.17 16.61
C ASN A 117 -0.58 4.77 16.51
N HIS A 118 0.07 3.86 15.78
CA HIS A 118 -0.42 2.48 15.65
C HIS A 118 -0.43 1.74 17.01
N LEU A 119 0.62 1.91 17.80
CA LEU A 119 0.72 1.30 19.12
C LEU A 119 -0.27 1.91 20.14
N ASP A 120 -0.62 3.18 19.98
CA ASP A 120 -1.61 3.84 20.82
C ASP A 120 -3.03 3.37 20.48
N HIS A 121 -3.34 3.05 19.22
CA HIS A 121 -4.60 2.40 18.86
C HIS A 121 -4.79 1.04 19.54
N TYR A 122 -3.74 0.23 19.70
CA TYR A 122 -3.82 -1.02 20.46
C TYR A 122 -4.21 -0.81 21.92
N LYS A 123 -3.92 0.33 22.51
CA LYS A 123 -4.25 0.63 23.92
C LYS A 123 -5.65 1.21 24.07
N THR A 124 -6.15 1.92 23.06
CA THR A 124 -7.34 2.76 23.15
C THR A 124 -8.55 2.20 22.42
N ASP A 125 -8.34 1.40 21.36
CA ASP A 125 -9.40 0.79 20.56
C ASP A 125 -9.42 -0.72 20.75
N ALA A 126 -10.36 -1.22 21.58
CA ALA A 126 -10.55 -2.65 21.85
C ALA A 126 -10.92 -3.47 20.59
N LYS A 127 -11.35 -2.81 19.49
CA LYS A 127 -11.63 -3.47 18.21
C LYS A 127 -10.39 -3.58 17.33
N PHE A 128 -9.36 -2.81 17.62
CA PHE A 128 -8.13 -2.79 16.82
C PHE A 128 -7.42 -4.15 16.85
N ASP A 129 -7.25 -4.72 18.06
CA ASP A 129 -6.62 -6.04 18.27
C ASP A 129 -7.31 -7.18 17.51
N SER A 130 -8.64 -7.12 17.38
CA SER A 130 -9.41 -8.17 16.69
C SER A 130 -9.29 -8.13 15.17
N LYS A 131 -8.79 -7.03 14.62
CA LYS A 131 -8.70 -6.78 13.17
C LYS A 131 -7.30 -7.02 12.62
N PHE A 132 -6.26 -6.63 13.36
CA PHE A 132 -4.89 -6.82 12.90
C PHE A 132 -4.37 -8.22 13.20
N PRO A 133 -3.78 -8.91 12.20
CA PRO A 133 -3.18 -10.21 12.44
C PRO A 133 -2.01 -10.08 13.42
N VAL A 134 -1.97 -10.94 14.42
CA VAL A 134 -0.91 -10.99 15.42
C VAL A 134 0.20 -11.94 14.95
N ALA A 135 1.45 -11.62 15.27
CA ALA A 135 2.58 -12.51 15.01
C ALA A 135 2.37 -13.87 15.74
N THR A 136 2.66 -14.96 15.06
CA THR A 136 2.51 -16.32 15.61
C THR A 136 3.53 -16.64 16.70
N GLN A 137 4.62 -15.89 16.75
CA GLN A 137 5.70 -16.04 17.72
C GLN A 137 5.77 -14.80 18.62
N LYS A 138 6.10 -15.01 19.89
CA LYS A 138 6.34 -13.90 20.81
C LYS A 138 7.59 -13.15 20.38
N THR A 139 7.44 -11.87 20.08
CA THR A 139 8.53 -10.94 19.76
C THR A 139 8.91 -10.11 20.98
N LEU A 140 10.01 -9.36 20.86
CA LEU A 140 10.32 -8.30 21.82
C LEU A 140 9.22 -7.24 21.77
N ALA A 141 8.98 -6.58 22.90
CA ALA A 141 8.05 -5.47 22.95
C ALA A 141 8.51 -4.38 21.96
N PRO A 142 7.61 -3.84 21.12
CA PRO A 142 7.96 -2.81 20.17
C PRO A 142 8.36 -1.51 20.87
N ALA A 143 9.44 -0.89 20.42
CA ALA A 143 9.76 0.48 20.78
C ALA A 143 8.94 1.42 19.87
N PRO A 144 8.15 2.34 20.45
CA PRO A 144 7.35 3.27 19.66
C PRO A 144 8.24 4.21 18.83
N LEU A 145 7.83 4.47 17.57
CA LEU A 145 8.58 5.28 16.61
C LEU A 145 7.76 6.52 16.21
N SER A 146 8.41 7.68 16.15
CA SER A 146 7.87 8.95 15.68
C SER A 146 8.71 9.49 14.54
N LEU A 147 8.11 10.25 13.61
CA LEU A 147 8.82 11.00 12.56
C LEU A 147 9.49 12.25 13.13
N LEU A 148 9.04 12.68 14.32
CA LEU A 148 9.49 13.90 14.96
C LEU A 148 10.60 13.63 15.96
N GLY A 149 11.57 14.53 15.99
CA GLY A 149 12.58 14.59 17.02
C GLY A 149 12.05 15.20 18.34
N PRO A 150 12.91 15.30 19.37
CA PRO A 150 12.55 15.86 20.67
C PRO A 150 12.10 17.33 20.63
N ASP A 151 12.46 18.06 19.57
CA ASP A 151 12.09 19.46 19.34
C ASP A 151 10.72 19.60 18.62
N GLY A 152 10.05 18.49 18.32
CA GLY A 152 8.77 18.46 17.62
C GLY A 152 8.88 18.71 16.11
N LYS A 153 10.08 18.69 15.54
CA LYS A 153 10.32 18.82 14.10
C LYS A 153 10.70 17.47 13.50
N ILE A 154 10.59 17.34 12.18
CA ILE A 154 11.04 16.15 11.45
C ILE A 154 12.50 15.86 11.83
N SER A 155 12.77 14.62 12.26
CA SER A 155 14.08 14.20 12.75
C SER A 155 15.15 14.20 11.64
N ASP A 156 16.40 14.30 12.00
CA ASP A 156 17.50 14.32 11.03
C ASP A 156 17.64 12.98 10.29
N GLU A 157 17.31 11.86 10.95
CA GLU A 157 17.27 10.54 10.33
C GLU A 157 16.17 10.47 9.25
N VAL A 158 14.99 11.01 9.52
CA VAL A 158 13.91 11.10 8.53
C VAL A 158 14.32 11.96 7.36
N LYS A 159 14.94 13.13 7.60
CA LYS A 159 15.43 14.01 6.54
C LYS A 159 16.48 13.31 5.67
N ALA A 160 17.43 12.58 6.28
CA ALA A 160 18.42 11.80 5.54
C ALA A 160 17.79 10.71 4.67
N ILE A 161 16.74 10.05 5.16
CA ILE A 161 15.95 9.07 4.38
C ILE A 161 15.27 9.74 3.19
N LEU A 162 14.65 10.91 3.39
CA LEU A 162 13.99 11.64 2.31
C LEU A 162 15.00 12.06 1.22
N ASP A 163 16.21 12.48 1.57
CA ASP A 163 17.26 12.79 0.61
C ASP A 163 17.69 11.56 -0.23
N LEU A 164 17.82 10.39 0.41
CA LEU A 164 18.11 9.13 -0.28
C LEU A 164 16.98 8.72 -1.22
N VAL A 165 15.72 8.84 -0.78
CA VAL A 165 14.53 8.52 -1.59
C VAL A 165 14.43 9.46 -2.79
N ALA A 166 14.66 10.77 -2.59
CA ALA A 166 14.67 11.75 -3.67
C ALA A 166 15.74 11.44 -4.72
N ALA A 167 16.95 11.11 -4.28
CA ALA A 167 18.07 10.76 -5.16
C ALA A 167 17.81 9.48 -5.97
N ALA A 168 17.10 8.52 -5.41
CA ALA A 168 16.76 7.24 -6.06
C ALA A 168 15.49 7.29 -6.91
N ASP A 169 14.76 8.40 -6.94
CA ASP A 169 13.42 8.53 -7.54
C ASP A 169 12.47 7.41 -7.08
N ALA A 170 12.56 7.02 -5.81
CA ALA A 170 11.74 6.00 -5.19
C ALA A 170 10.48 6.61 -4.55
N VAL A 171 9.54 5.75 -4.17
CA VAL A 171 8.32 6.14 -3.46
C VAL A 171 8.60 6.18 -1.95
N VAL A 172 8.12 7.22 -1.27
CA VAL A 172 8.04 7.22 0.19
C VAL A 172 6.58 7.19 0.63
N SER A 173 6.27 6.32 1.60
CA SER A 173 4.97 6.27 2.27
C SER A 173 5.09 6.69 3.73
N GLY A 174 4.11 7.47 4.21
CA GLY A 174 4.07 7.97 5.59
C GLY A 174 3.87 6.90 6.67
N GLY A 175 3.58 5.63 6.29
CA GLY A 175 3.34 4.56 7.25
C GLY A 175 2.07 4.77 8.08
N HIS A 176 2.08 4.37 9.35
CA HIS A 176 0.92 4.43 10.25
C HIS A 176 0.99 5.60 11.25
N HIS A 177 1.67 6.68 10.88
CA HIS A 177 1.74 7.87 11.73
C HIS A 177 0.43 8.66 11.68
N HIS A 178 0.13 9.37 12.76
CA HIS A 178 -1.02 10.27 12.84
C HIS A 178 -0.86 11.45 11.87
N VAL A 179 -1.97 12.00 11.39
CA VAL A 179 -1.99 13.13 10.44
C VAL A 179 -1.15 14.33 10.91
N SER A 180 -1.07 14.58 12.22
CA SER A 180 -0.25 15.67 12.77
C SER A 180 1.26 15.51 12.55
N GLU A 181 1.76 14.28 12.37
CA GLU A 181 3.14 14.00 11.95
C GLU A 181 3.26 13.92 10.42
N LEU A 182 2.20 13.47 9.74
CA LEU A 182 2.22 13.29 8.29
C LEU A 182 2.20 14.61 7.52
N LEU A 183 1.47 15.62 7.99
CA LEU A 183 1.44 16.93 7.32
C LEU A 183 2.85 17.53 7.21
N PRO A 184 3.60 17.76 8.32
CA PRO A 184 4.97 18.28 8.22
C PRO A 184 5.92 17.30 7.51
N PHE A 185 5.68 15.99 7.57
CA PHE A 185 6.48 15.00 6.86
C PHE A 185 6.40 15.15 5.33
N TYR A 186 5.20 15.28 4.78
CA TYR A 186 5.04 15.44 3.32
C TYR A 186 5.48 16.82 2.83
N GLU A 187 5.33 17.86 3.64
CA GLU A 187 5.91 19.18 3.35
C GLU A 187 7.43 19.12 3.27
N GLU A 188 8.09 18.48 4.24
CA GLU A 188 9.54 18.27 4.25
C GLU A 188 10.00 17.40 3.07
N ALA A 189 9.26 16.30 2.77
CA ALA A 189 9.57 15.42 1.64
C ALA A 189 9.53 16.19 0.32
N LYS A 190 8.52 17.02 0.12
CA LYS A 190 8.39 17.87 -1.06
C LYS A 190 9.50 18.90 -1.14
N ALA A 191 9.84 19.56 -0.03
CA ALA A 191 10.92 20.54 0.05
C ALA A 191 12.29 19.92 -0.29
N ARG A 192 12.50 18.63 0.01
CA ARG A 192 13.72 17.85 -0.34
C ARG A 192 13.67 17.25 -1.74
N GLY A 193 12.63 17.51 -2.53
CA GLY A 193 12.54 17.07 -3.92
C GLY A 193 12.07 15.63 -4.10
N VAL A 194 11.46 15.01 -3.09
CA VAL A 194 10.81 13.71 -3.26
C VAL A 194 9.59 13.89 -4.16
N LYS A 195 9.55 13.18 -5.29
CA LYS A 195 8.51 13.31 -6.32
C LYS A 195 7.37 12.31 -6.15
N ARG A 196 7.63 11.17 -5.48
CA ARG A 196 6.72 10.03 -5.41
C ARG A 196 6.26 9.84 -3.96
N LEU A 197 5.16 10.50 -3.64
CA LEU A 197 4.59 10.56 -2.30
C LEU A 197 3.34 9.68 -2.22
N LEU A 198 3.28 8.80 -1.23
CA LEU A 198 2.20 7.83 -1.02
C LEU A 198 1.69 7.91 0.41
N LEU A 199 0.38 7.93 0.61
CA LEU A 199 -0.26 7.70 1.89
C LEU A 199 -1.26 6.56 1.77
N ASN A 200 -1.09 5.52 2.60
CA ASN A 200 -1.96 4.35 2.64
C ASN A 200 -3.11 4.58 3.65
N HIS A 201 -4.31 4.05 3.35
CA HIS A 201 -5.50 4.04 4.23
C HIS A 201 -5.68 5.32 5.09
N PRO A 202 -5.74 6.52 4.47
CA PRO A 202 -5.60 7.81 5.17
C PRO A 202 -6.64 8.03 6.27
N THR A 203 -7.89 7.56 6.10
CA THR A 203 -9.01 7.86 7.00
C THR A 203 -9.17 6.87 8.15
N TYR A 204 -8.29 5.89 8.30
CA TYR A 204 -8.34 4.93 9.39
C TYR A 204 -7.19 5.13 10.40
N VAL A 205 -6.07 4.42 10.22
CA VAL A 205 -4.96 4.48 11.18
C VAL A 205 -4.35 5.88 11.27
N ASN A 206 -4.27 6.58 10.15
CA ASN A 206 -3.67 7.92 10.08
C ASN A 206 -4.59 9.05 10.54
N GLU A 207 -5.88 8.76 10.72
CA GLU A 207 -6.91 9.69 11.22
C GLU A 207 -7.07 10.97 10.40
N CYS A 208 -6.78 10.92 9.10
CA CYS A 208 -7.00 12.07 8.22
C CYS A 208 -8.49 12.35 8.05
N SER A 209 -8.88 13.59 8.26
CA SER A 209 -10.17 14.10 7.80
C SER A 209 -10.19 14.22 6.27
N LEU A 210 -11.37 14.35 5.66
CA LEU A 210 -11.47 14.63 4.22
C LEU A 210 -10.81 15.96 3.84
N GLN A 211 -10.68 16.91 4.77
CA GLN A 211 -9.94 18.14 4.55
C GLN A 211 -8.43 17.88 4.48
N ASP A 212 -7.91 17.02 5.36
CA ASP A 212 -6.50 16.64 5.34
C ASP A 212 -6.16 15.86 4.07
N VAL A 213 -7.06 14.96 3.62
CA VAL A 213 -6.91 14.25 2.35
C VAL A 213 -6.80 15.24 1.18
N ARG A 214 -7.70 16.25 1.11
CA ARG A 214 -7.61 17.30 0.07
C ARG A 214 -6.30 18.07 0.13
N HIS A 215 -5.87 18.42 1.33
CA HIS A 215 -4.63 19.17 1.52
C HIS A 215 -3.41 18.35 1.08
N LEU A 216 -3.29 17.11 1.53
CA LEU A 216 -2.21 16.20 1.15
C LEU A 216 -2.20 15.92 -0.37
N ALA A 217 -3.37 15.71 -0.97
CA ALA A 217 -3.50 15.55 -2.43
C ALA A 217 -3.00 16.80 -3.18
N SER A 218 -3.27 18.01 -2.66
CA SER A 218 -2.77 19.27 -3.24
C SER A 218 -1.24 19.42 -3.16
N LEU A 219 -0.60 18.69 -2.24
CA LEU A 219 0.87 18.59 -2.16
C LEU A 219 1.43 17.58 -3.17
N GLY A 220 0.58 16.81 -3.86
CA GLY A 220 0.96 15.76 -4.79
C GLY A 220 1.09 14.37 -4.14
N VAL A 221 0.58 14.20 -2.93
CA VAL A 221 0.54 12.88 -2.26
C VAL A 221 -0.55 12.04 -2.91
N LYS A 222 -0.20 10.84 -3.35
CA LYS A 222 -1.16 9.85 -3.83
C LYS A 222 -1.79 9.12 -2.65
N MET A 223 -3.12 9.00 -2.67
CA MET A 223 -3.91 8.33 -1.63
C MET A 223 -4.19 6.89 -2.04
N GLU A 224 -3.65 5.95 -1.31
CA GLU A 224 -4.01 4.54 -1.46
C GLU A 224 -5.17 4.21 -0.54
N HIS A 225 -6.29 3.83 -1.14
CA HIS A 225 -7.41 3.26 -0.39
C HIS A 225 -7.24 1.75 -0.34
N SER A 226 -6.97 1.22 0.86
CA SER A 226 -6.75 -0.21 1.07
C SER A 226 -8.05 -0.98 0.85
N ILE A 227 -8.06 -1.84 -0.17
CA ILE A 227 -9.25 -2.59 -0.61
C ILE A 227 -9.86 -3.40 0.53
N CYS A 228 -9.01 -3.99 1.40
CA CYS A 228 -9.47 -4.78 2.55
C CYS A 228 -10.46 -4.04 3.47
N MET A 229 -10.49 -2.70 3.43
CA MET A 229 -11.38 -1.88 4.27
C MET A 229 -12.75 -1.63 3.63
N PHE A 230 -12.94 -2.00 2.35
CA PHE A 230 -14.17 -1.75 1.59
C PHE A 230 -14.87 -3.04 1.11
N VAL A 231 -14.16 -4.16 1.09
CA VAL A 231 -14.70 -5.46 0.65
C VAL A 231 -14.93 -6.40 1.83
N PRO A 232 -15.75 -7.46 1.69
CA PRO A 232 -15.95 -8.45 2.75
C PRO A 232 -14.63 -9.06 3.20
N SER A 233 -14.14 -8.61 4.34
CA SER A 233 -12.88 -9.00 4.96
C SER A 233 -12.96 -8.84 6.48
N THR A 234 -11.96 -9.31 7.22
CA THR A 234 -11.83 -9.03 8.66
C THR A 234 -11.60 -7.54 8.96
N PHE A 235 -11.21 -6.77 7.94
CA PHE A 235 -10.94 -5.32 7.99
C PHE A 235 -12.06 -4.46 7.41
N LEU A 236 -13.21 -5.01 7.02
CA LEU A 236 -14.30 -4.21 6.48
C LEU A 236 -14.72 -3.12 7.47
N LEU A 237 -14.54 -1.86 7.07
CA LEU A 237 -14.78 -0.68 7.89
C LEU A 237 -15.73 0.31 7.25
N PHE A 238 -15.70 0.41 5.93
CA PHE A 238 -16.30 1.49 5.17
C PHE A 238 -17.24 0.97 4.09
N ASP A 239 -18.23 1.77 3.74
CA ASP A 239 -19.18 1.53 2.67
C ASP A 239 -18.84 2.29 1.37
N ALA A 240 -19.69 2.16 0.37
CA ALA A 240 -19.55 2.82 -0.92
C ALA A 240 -19.65 4.35 -0.84
N ASP A 241 -20.40 4.89 0.12
CA ASP A 241 -20.55 6.33 0.28
C ASP A 241 -19.27 6.93 0.84
N HIS A 242 -18.63 6.26 1.82
CA HIS A 242 -17.32 6.66 2.30
C HIS A 242 -16.26 6.57 1.19
N LEU A 243 -16.28 5.49 0.36
CA LEU A 243 -15.37 5.34 -0.78
C LEU A 243 -15.48 6.52 -1.76
N LYS A 244 -16.71 6.91 -2.12
CA LYS A 244 -16.95 8.09 -2.97
C LYS A 244 -16.38 9.35 -2.34
N ALA A 245 -16.66 9.59 -1.06
CA ALA A 245 -16.23 10.79 -0.36
C ALA A 245 -14.69 10.93 -0.31
N VAL A 246 -13.96 9.83 -0.10
CA VAL A 246 -12.49 9.87 -0.08
C VAL A 246 -11.90 10.03 -1.49
N ILE A 247 -12.50 9.41 -2.51
CA ILE A 247 -12.10 9.63 -3.92
C ILE A 247 -12.37 11.08 -4.35
N GLU A 248 -13.52 11.65 -4.00
CA GLU A 248 -13.83 13.07 -4.28
C GLU A 248 -12.88 14.02 -3.55
N ALA A 249 -12.47 13.68 -2.33
CA ALA A 249 -11.54 14.49 -1.57
C ALA A 249 -10.12 14.47 -2.16
N ALA A 250 -9.63 13.31 -2.62
CA ALA A 250 -8.30 13.15 -3.21
C ALA A 250 -8.23 13.62 -4.68
N GLY A 251 -9.34 13.45 -5.42
CA GLY A 251 -9.36 13.49 -6.89
C GLY A 251 -8.95 12.14 -7.48
N ILE A 252 -9.54 11.80 -8.63
CA ILE A 252 -9.27 10.52 -9.34
C ILE A 252 -7.78 10.38 -9.64
N GLU A 253 -7.13 11.44 -10.08
CA GLU A 253 -5.72 11.49 -10.43
C GLU A 253 -4.77 11.22 -9.26
N ASN A 254 -5.22 11.46 -8.03
CA ASN A 254 -4.45 11.21 -6.80
C ASN A 254 -4.90 9.95 -6.06
N THR A 255 -5.92 9.26 -6.53
CA THR A 255 -6.44 8.03 -5.95
C THR A 255 -5.80 6.81 -6.59
N LEU A 256 -5.37 5.86 -5.77
CA LEU A 256 -5.02 4.51 -6.21
C LEU A 256 -5.54 3.47 -5.20
N PHE A 257 -5.64 2.23 -5.65
CA PHE A 257 -6.00 1.09 -4.81
C PHE A 257 -4.78 0.19 -4.59
N GLY A 258 -4.57 -0.20 -3.34
CA GLY A 258 -3.73 -1.31 -2.95
C GLY A 258 -4.58 -2.34 -2.21
N SER A 259 -4.31 -3.62 -2.38
CA SER A 259 -5.18 -4.62 -1.76
C SER A 259 -5.10 -4.59 -0.23
N ASP A 260 -3.92 -4.46 0.31
CA ASP A 260 -3.62 -4.67 1.74
C ASP A 260 -4.19 -6.03 2.22
N LEU A 261 -4.22 -7.00 1.28
CA LEU A 261 -4.76 -8.34 1.44
C LEU A 261 -3.66 -9.40 1.40
N GLY A 262 -4.02 -10.62 1.75
CA GLY A 262 -3.15 -11.79 1.86
C GLY A 262 -3.16 -12.41 3.25
N GLN A 263 -3.88 -11.84 4.20
CA GLN A 263 -4.09 -12.38 5.53
C GLN A 263 -5.09 -13.53 5.49
N ASN A 264 -4.98 -14.48 6.44
CA ASN A 264 -5.95 -15.56 6.59
C ASN A 264 -7.38 -15.02 6.77
N ASN A 265 -8.36 -15.77 6.27
CA ASN A 265 -9.79 -15.47 6.34
C ASN A 265 -10.24 -14.24 5.54
N ASN A 266 -9.38 -13.67 4.71
CA ASN A 266 -9.69 -12.56 3.80
C ASN A 266 -9.69 -13.03 2.34
N PRO A 267 -10.24 -12.24 1.40
CA PRO A 267 -10.01 -12.45 -0.03
C PRO A 267 -8.52 -12.46 -0.37
N THR A 268 -8.13 -13.06 -1.48
CA THR A 268 -6.81 -12.86 -2.06
C THR A 268 -6.70 -11.45 -2.65
N PRO A 269 -5.50 -10.92 -2.92
CA PRO A 269 -5.34 -9.63 -3.60
C PRO A 269 -6.13 -9.51 -4.90
N VAL A 270 -6.11 -10.55 -5.73
CA VAL A 270 -6.85 -10.56 -7.01
C VAL A 270 -8.36 -10.54 -6.76
N GLU A 271 -8.90 -11.39 -5.88
CA GLU A 271 -10.32 -11.37 -5.49
C GLU A 271 -10.73 -10.00 -4.90
N GLY A 272 -9.85 -9.35 -4.16
CA GLY A 272 -10.08 -7.99 -3.65
C GLY A 272 -10.21 -6.96 -4.76
N PHE A 273 -9.32 -7.00 -5.76
CA PHE A 273 -9.41 -6.11 -6.92
C PHE A 273 -10.68 -6.35 -7.75
N GLU A 274 -11.10 -7.60 -7.95
CA GLU A 274 -12.39 -7.90 -8.61
C GLU A 274 -13.57 -7.26 -7.86
N GLN A 275 -13.58 -7.37 -6.53
CA GLN A 275 -14.65 -6.83 -5.69
C GLN A 275 -14.66 -5.30 -5.66
N ILE A 276 -13.49 -4.64 -5.57
CA ILE A 276 -13.46 -3.18 -5.59
C ILE A 276 -13.83 -2.62 -6.97
N ILE A 277 -13.42 -3.26 -8.06
CA ILE A 277 -13.84 -2.89 -9.42
C ILE A 277 -15.35 -2.99 -9.55
N ALA A 278 -15.98 -4.06 -9.05
CA ALA A 278 -17.44 -4.20 -9.03
C ALA A 278 -18.10 -3.04 -8.26
N MET A 279 -17.58 -2.71 -7.07
CA MET A 279 -18.08 -1.60 -6.27
C MET A 279 -17.94 -0.24 -6.99
N LEU A 280 -16.84 0.00 -7.69
CA LEU A 280 -16.64 1.23 -8.47
C LEU A 280 -17.59 1.32 -9.67
N ILE A 281 -17.86 0.20 -10.35
CA ILE A 281 -18.88 0.12 -11.41
C ILE A 281 -20.25 0.47 -10.85
N ASP A 282 -20.66 -0.14 -9.74
CA ASP A 282 -21.94 0.08 -9.09
C ASP A 282 -22.06 1.52 -8.53
N ALA A 283 -20.93 2.11 -8.13
CA ALA A 283 -20.83 3.50 -7.73
C ALA A 283 -20.92 4.52 -8.88
N GLY A 284 -20.89 4.04 -10.14
CA GLY A 284 -21.09 4.84 -11.35
C GLY A 284 -19.82 5.41 -11.97
N PHE A 285 -18.62 4.97 -11.55
CA PHE A 285 -17.38 5.37 -12.21
C PHE A 285 -17.25 4.78 -13.61
N SER A 286 -16.70 5.55 -14.54
CA SER A 286 -16.40 5.12 -15.90
C SER A 286 -15.23 4.13 -15.93
N ASP A 287 -15.12 3.33 -17.01
CA ASP A 287 -14.00 2.40 -17.20
C ASP A 287 -12.64 3.13 -17.20
N ALA A 288 -12.58 4.34 -17.74
CA ALA A 288 -11.37 5.15 -17.75
C ALA A 288 -10.93 5.58 -16.34
N GLU A 289 -11.88 6.04 -15.51
CA GLU A 289 -11.62 6.41 -14.12
C GLU A 289 -11.20 5.20 -13.29
N ILE A 290 -11.88 4.06 -13.46
CA ILE A 290 -11.52 2.80 -12.77
C ILE A 290 -10.10 2.39 -13.16
N ARG A 291 -9.75 2.38 -14.44
CA ARG A 291 -8.37 2.06 -14.90
C ARG A 291 -7.33 3.04 -14.36
N SER A 292 -7.65 4.33 -14.28
CA SER A 292 -6.75 5.32 -13.68
C SER A 292 -6.44 4.96 -12.22
N MET A 293 -7.47 4.61 -11.44
CA MET A 293 -7.34 4.32 -10.01
C MET A 293 -6.78 2.91 -9.70
N THR A 294 -7.07 1.91 -10.54
CA THR A 294 -6.62 0.53 -10.28
C THR A 294 -5.29 0.18 -10.96
N ALA A 295 -4.84 0.98 -11.91
CA ALA A 295 -3.65 0.71 -12.70
C ALA A 295 -2.78 1.97 -12.94
N GLY A 296 -3.30 2.99 -13.63
CA GLY A 296 -2.52 4.10 -14.15
C GLY A 296 -1.78 4.88 -13.07
N ASN A 297 -2.47 5.32 -12.03
CA ASN A 297 -1.89 6.14 -10.97
C ASN A 297 -0.82 5.37 -10.16
N ALA A 298 -1.05 4.07 -9.93
CA ALA A 298 -0.09 3.21 -9.24
C ALA A 298 1.14 2.93 -10.11
N ALA A 299 0.95 2.71 -11.41
CA ALA A 299 2.03 2.54 -12.38
C ALA A 299 2.90 3.80 -12.48
N ASP A 300 2.29 4.98 -12.59
CA ASP A 300 3.00 6.26 -12.62
C ASP A 300 3.77 6.49 -11.33
N LEU A 301 3.12 6.31 -10.18
CA LEU A 301 3.77 6.43 -8.86
C LEU A 301 4.95 5.48 -8.74
N ALA A 302 4.82 4.24 -9.20
CA ALA A 302 5.90 3.26 -9.18
C ALA A 302 6.94 3.47 -10.30
N GLY A 303 6.79 4.47 -11.18
CA GLY A 303 7.70 4.71 -12.31
C GLY A 303 7.78 3.53 -13.27
N LEU A 304 6.69 2.81 -13.44
CA LEU A 304 6.57 1.75 -14.42
C LEU A 304 6.26 2.39 -15.78
N THR A 305 6.92 1.93 -16.83
CA THR A 305 6.54 2.33 -18.18
C THR A 305 5.14 1.77 -18.44
N PRO A 306 4.17 2.60 -18.88
CA PRO A 306 2.87 2.07 -19.24
C PRO A 306 3.04 0.94 -20.25
N ALA A 307 2.32 -0.17 -20.09
CA ALA A 307 2.23 -1.18 -21.13
C ALA A 307 1.74 -0.49 -22.39
N ALA A 308 2.48 -0.61 -23.49
CA ALA A 308 2.04 -0.08 -24.78
C ALA A 308 0.68 -0.69 -25.10
N ASN A 309 -0.35 0.17 -25.24
CA ASN A 309 -1.71 -0.24 -25.60
C ASN A 309 -1.75 -0.88 -26.98
#